data_fd0edb8a74cffca57063b852b167c615
#
_entry.id   fd0edb8a74cffca57063b852b167c615
#
_cell.length_a   1.000
_cell.length_b   1.000
_cell.length_c   1.000
_cell.angle_alpha   90.00
_cell.angle_beta   90.00
_cell.angle_gamma   90.00
#
_symmetry.space_group_name_H-M   'P 1'
#
loop_
_entity.id
_entity.type
_entity.pdbx_description
1 polymer ?
#
loop_
_entity_poly.entity_id
_entity_poly.type
_entity_poly.pdbx_seq_one_letter_code
_entity_poly.pdbx_strand_id
1 'polypeptide(L)'
;MANTVDKVIKIATAEVGYLEKSKVAYQKNFNVLNEMTKGAGYDNYTKYGRDMHKIYPSVMDFPAPWCDCFVDWCFYKAYGVATAKSLLDGNFDDYTVASAQMYMNKKAYYKAPCVPEVGDQIFFKNAQGGICHTGLVYAVSDTTVYTIEGNTSSSQGVIANGGGVFKKSYPLGYSRIHGYGRPKYDVEKKKASTSKKSDAPAIAKPTLKNGSVGAEVTKLQKDLNYLGFKGKDGKKLTVDGEFGTNTIYALKQFQKKYKLEVDGVYGAASCATMKSKVK
;
A
#
# COMPACT_ATOMS: atom_id res chain seq x y z
N MET A 1 -20.37 -6.01 10.60
CA MET A 1 -18.93 -6.35 10.48
C MET A 1 -18.14 -5.06 10.64
N ALA A 2 -17.01 -5.08 11.35
CA ALA A 2 -16.19 -3.89 11.55
C ALA A 2 -15.60 -3.38 10.21
N ASN A 3 -15.51 -2.04 10.08
CA ASN A 3 -14.93 -1.37 8.90
C ASN A 3 -13.43 -1.18 9.13
N THR A 4 -12.67 -2.28 9.08
CA THR A 4 -11.24 -2.29 9.36
C THR A 4 -10.43 -1.95 8.11
N VAL A 5 -9.28 -1.28 8.29
CA VAL A 5 -8.38 -0.88 7.21
C VAL A 5 -7.93 -2.06 6.34
N ASP A 6 -7.76 -3.24 6.93
CA ASP A 6 -7.31 -4.45 6.20
C ASP A 6 -8.22 -4.81 5.02
N LYS A 7 -9.52 -4.50 5.09
CA LYS A 7 -10.46 -4.81 4.00
C LYS A 7 -10.13 -4.02 2.74
N VAL A 8 -9.97 -2.70 2.84
CA VAL A 8 -9.69 -1.86 1.67
C VAL A 8 -8.29 -2.13 1.12
N ILE A 9 -7.30 -2.34 1.98
CA ILE A 9 -5.93 -2.71 1.55
C ILE A 9 -5.93 -4.04 0.80
N LYS A 10 -6.70 -5.03 1.27
CA LYS A 10 -6.85 -6.33 0.58
C LYS A 10 -7.45 -6.16 -0.82
N ILE A 11 -8.50 -5.35 -0.96
CA ILE A 11 -9.13 -5.06 -2.26
C ILE A 11 -8.11 -4.37 -3.18
N ALA A 12 -7.48 -3.27 -2.75
CA ALA A 12 -6.51 -2.54 -3.56
C ALA A 12 -5.30 -3.41 -3.97
N THR A 13 -4.83 -4.27 -3.06
CA THR A 13 -3.70 -5.18 -3.35
C THR A 13 -4.03 -6.22 -4.41
N ALA A 14 -5.27 -6.70 -4.46
CA ALA A 14 -5.72 -7.66 -5.47
C ALA A 14 -5.76 -7.06 -6.89
N GLU A 15 -5.80 -5.74 -7.00
CA GLU A 15 -5.87 -5.01 -8.27
C GLU A 15 -4.49 -4.65 -8.85
N VAL A 16 -3.40 -4.86 -8.10
CA VAL A 16 -2.05 -4.53 -8.56
C VAL A 16 -1.68 -5.31 -9.83
N GLY A 17 -1.28 -4.58 -10.87
CA GLY A 17 -1.01 -5.12 -12.20
C GLY A 17 -2.17 -5.00 -13.19
N TYR A 18 -3.34 -4.48 -12.74
CA TYR A 18 -4.42 -4.15 -13.67
C TYR A 18 -3.99 -3.05 -14.64
N LEU A 19 -4.33 -3.20 -15.92
CA LEU A 19 -4.11 -2.19 -16.96
C LEU A 19 -5.45 -1.75 -17.54
N GLU A 20 -5.62 -0.45 -17.75
CA GLU A 20 -6.78 0.10 -18.45
C GLU A 20 -6.85 -0.42 -19.88
N LYS A 21 -8.03 -0.33 -20.49
CA LYS A 21 -8.29 -0.92 -21.80
C LYS A 21 -8.35 0.15 -22.87
N SER A 22 -7.94 -0.25 -24.09
CA SER A 22 -8.17 0.57 -25.26
C SER A 22 -9.67 0.64 -25.60
N LYS A 23 -10.09 1.75 -26.19
CA LYS A 23 -11.44 1.93 -26.73
C LYS A 23 -11.80 0.80 -27.70
N VAL A 24 -10.88 0.42 -28.56
CA VAL A 24 -11.07 -0.66 -29.54
C VAL A 24 -11.34 -2.00 -28.83
N ALA A 25 -10.57 -2.35 -27.80
CA ALA A 25 -10.78 -3.57 -27.06
C ALA A 25 -12.12 -3.57 -26.31
N TYR A 26 -12.51 -2.45 -25.73
CA TYR A 26 -13.79 -2.27 -25.06
C TYR A 26 -14.97 -2.41 -26.03
N GLN A 27 -14.92 -1.74 -27.17
CA GLN A 27 -16.00 -1.80 -28.19
C GLN A 27 -16.17 -3.21 -28.77
N LYS A 28 -15.06 -3.96 -28.91
CA LYS A 28 -15.10 -5.35 -29.36
C LYS A 28 -15.69 -6.30 -28.31
N ASN A 29 -15.41 -6.08 -27.05
CA ASN A 29 -15.91 -6.90 -25.96
C ASN A 29 -15.84 -6.10 -24.63
N PHE A 30 -16.98 -5.59 -24.18
CA PHE A 30 -17.06 -4.81 -22.93
C PHE A 30 -16.62 -5.61 -21.67
N ASN A 31 -16.70 -6.95 -21.69
CA ASN A 31 -16.22 -7.79 -20.59
C ASN A 31 -14.71 -7.75 -20.43
N VAL A 32 -13.95 -7.24 -21.41
CA VAL A 32 -12.50 -7.05 -21.32
C VAL A 32 -12.10 -6.18 -20.11
N LEU A 33 -13.02 -5.32 -19.63
CA LEU A 33 -12.77 -4.51 -18.43
C LEU A 33 -12.50 -5.34 -17.18
N ASN A 34 -12.93 -6.59 -17.12
CA ASN A 34 -12.70 -7.48 -15.99
C ASN A 34 -11.34 -8.21 -16.06
N GLU A 35 -10.68 -8.18 -17.22
CA GLU A 35 -9.38 -8.80 -17.43
C GLU A 35 -8.24 -7.93 -16.86
N MET A 36 -7.22 -8.54 -16.27
CA MET A 36 -6.12 -7.78 -15.66
C MET A 36 -5.33 -7.00 -16.71
N THR A 37 -4.85 -7.66 -17.76
CA THR A 37 -3.94 -7.07 -18.75
C THR A 37 -4.42 -7.15 -20.17
N LYS A 38 -5.38 -8.03 -20.50
CA LYS A 38 -5.88 -8.22 -21.86
C LYS A 38 -6.56 -6.94 -22.37
N GLY A 39 -6.30 -6.57 -23.60
CA GLY A 39 -6.87 -5.39 -24.24
C GLY A 39 -6.34 -4.06 -23.68
N ALA A 40 -5.16 -4.09 -23.06
CA ALA A 40 -4.51 -2.89 -22.51
C ALA A 40 -4.39 -1.77 -23.55
N GLY A 41 -4.51 -0.53 -23.10
CA GLY A 41 -4.40 0.69 -23.88
C GLY A 41 -4.30 1.91 -22.98
N TYR A 42 -4.59 3.11 -23.51
CA TYR A 42 -4.47 4.39 -22.80
C TYR A 42 -5.73 5.26 -23.01
N ASP A 43 -6.91 4.61 -22.98
CA ASP A 43 -8.19 5.30 -23.27
C ASP A 43 -9.10 5.37 -22.04
N ASN A 44 -8.57 5.15 -20.83
CA ASN A 44 -9.26 5.23 -19.55
C ASN A 44 -10.47 4.28 -19.38
N TYR A 45 -10.62 3.24 -20.21
CA TYR A 45 -11.64 2.23 -20.03
C TYR A 45 -11.26 1.26 -18.93
N THR A 46 -11.92 1.34 -17.77
CA THR A 46 -11.65 0.51 -16.61
C THR A 46 -12.91 -0.09 -16.01
N LYS A 47 -12.78 -1.21 -15.30
CA LYS A 47 -13.89 -1.73 -14.49
C LYS A 47 -14.25 -0.79 -13.33
N TYR A 48 -13.28 -0.03 -12.83
CA TYR A 48 -13.48 0.94 -11.74
C TYR A 48 -14.41 2.06 -12.20
N GLY A 49 -14.07 2.74 -13.30
CA GLY A 49 -14.92 3.78 -13.89
C GLY A 49 -16.31 3.27 -14.26
N ARG A 50 -16.42 2.10 -14.92
CA ARG A 50 -17.72 1.48 -15.24
C ARG A 50 -18.57 1.25 -13.99
N ASP A 51 -18.00 0.64 -12.94
CA ASP A 51 -18.74 0.27 -11.73
C ASP A 51 -19.18 1.52 -10.95
N MET A 52 -18.30 2.52 -10.84
CA MET A 52 -18.60 3.76 -10.12
C MET A 52 -19.57 4.66 -10.88
N HIS A 53 -19.43 4.77 -12.21
CA HIS A 53 -20.41 5.46 -13.05
C HIS A 53 -21.82 4.85 -12.93
N LYS A 54 -21.91 3.51 -12.87
CA LYS A 54 -23.20 2.84 -12.64
C LYS A 54 -23.87 3.21 -11.31
N ILE A 55 -23.05 3.45 -10.26
CA ILE A 55 -23.54 3.79 -8.92
C ILE A 55 -23.87 5.30 -8.81
N TYR A 56 -23.06 6.15 -9.44
CA TYR A 56 -23.15 7.59 -9.29
C TYR A 56 -22.88 8.33 -10.62
N PRO A 57 -23.77 8.14 -11.63
CA PRO A 57 -23.55 8.62 -12.99
C PRO A 57 -23.52 10.16 -13.13
N SER A 58 -24.02 10.89 -12.14
CA SER A 58 -24.01 12.36 -12.15
C SER A 58 -22.66 12.99 -11.78
N VAL A 59 -21.71 12.19 -11.30
CA VAL A 59 -20.40 12.65 -10.82
C VAL A 59 -19.27 11.82 -11.43
N MET A 60 -19.45 10.50 -11.47
CA MET A 60 -18.41 9.59 -11.95
C MET A 60 -18.47 9.45 -13.47
N ASP A 61 -17.59 10.11 -14.19
CA ASP A 61 -17.47 9.99 -15.63
C ASP A 61 -16.85 8.65 -16.07
N PHE A 62 -17.28 8.17 -17.26
CA PHE A 62 -16.74 6.95 -17.85
C PHE A 62 -16.80 7.00 -19.39
N PRO A 63 -15.63 6.87 -20.08
CA PRO A 63 -14.27 6.77 -19.56
C PRO A 63 -13.75 8.15 -19.12
N ALA A 64 -12.94 8.17 -18.04
CA ALA A 64 -12.31 9.37 -17.50
C ALA A 64 -11.00 9.00 -16.77
N PRO A 65 -10.10 9.95 -16.44
CA PRO A 65 -8.98 9.72 -15.54
C PRO A 65 -9.48 9.11 -14.24
N TRP A 66 -8.82 8.06 -13.75
CA TRP A 66 -9.42 7.16 -12.77
C TRP A 66 -8.60 6.93 -11.49
N CYS A 67 -7.64 7.82 -11.17
CA CYS A 67 -6.84 7.66 -9.94
C CYS A 67 -7.72 7.76 -8.68
N ASP A 68 -8.62 8.73 -8.62
CA ASP A 68 -9.56 8.93 -7.50
C ASP A 68 -10.67 7.87 -7.51
N CYS A 69 -11.26 7.67 -8.66
CA CYS A 69 -12.26 6.63 -8.90
C CYS A 69 -11.78 5.23 -8.45
N PHE A 70 -10.47 4.91 -8.59
CA PHE A 70 -9.90 3.66 -8.10
C PHE A 70 -9.94 3.57 -6.58
N VAL A 71 -9.60 4.63 -5.86
CA VAL A 71 -9.68 4.68 -4.39
C VAL A 71 -11.13 4.48 -3.95
N ASP A 72 -12.04 5.24 -4.50
CA ASP A 72 -13.48 5.15 -4.22
C ASP A 72 -14.03 3.75 -4.48
N TRP A 73 -13.66 3.14 -5.59
CA TRP A 73 -14.04 1.78 -5.93
C TRP A 73 -13.51 0.77 -4.88
N CYS A 74 -12.28 0.92 -4.42
CA CYS A 74 -11.72 0.06 -3.37
C CYS A 74 -12.54 0.17 -2.07
N PHE A 75 -12.91 1.38 -1.66
CA PHE A 75 -13.78 1.59 -0.50
C PHE A 75 -15.19 1.03 -0.72
N TYR A 76 -15.77 1.27 -1.88
CA TYR A 76 -17.08 0.69 -2.24
C TYR A 76 -17.07 -0.85 -2.16
N LYS A 77 -16.07 -1.50 -2.74
CA LYS A 77 -15.95 -2.97 -2.71
C LYS A 77 -15.70 -3.51 -1.31
N ALA A 78 -14.99 -2.76 -0.47
CA ALA A 78 -14.69 -3.18 0.89
C ALA A 78 -15.88 -3.03 1.85
N TYR A 79 -16.70 -1.98 1.69
CA TYR A 79 -17.66 -1.57 2.73
C TYR A 79 -19.09 -1.34 2.23
N GLY A 80 -19.32 -1.33 0.92
CA GLY A 80 -20.59 -0.90 0.32
C GLY A 80 -20.73 0.63 0.27
N VAL A 81 -21.72 1.13 -0.47
CA VAL A 81 -21.87 2.56 -0.81
C VAL A 81 -21.94 3.47 0.41
N ALA A 82 -22.87 3.21 1.34
CA ALA A 82 -23.13 4.11 2.47
C ALA A 82 -21.92 4.22 3.40
N THR A 83 -21.29 3.10 3.73
CA THR A 83 -20.12 3.08 4.61
C THR A 83 -18.89 3.68 3.94
N ALA A 84 -18.67 3.39 2.64
CA ALA A 84 -17.58 3.97 1.89
C ALA A 84 -17.65 5.50 1.87
N LYS A 85 -18.80 6.07 1.53
CA LYS A 85 -19.02 7.52 1.58
C LYS A 85 -18.75 8.12 2.96
N SER A 86 -19.18 7.44 4.03
CA SER A 86 -18.93 7.90 5.40
C SER A 86 -17.44 7.88 5.75
N LEU A 87 -16.69 6.87 5.30
CA LEU A 87 -15.25 6.75 5.53
C LEU A 87 -14.44 7.78 4.73
N LEU A 88 -14.87 8.09 3.51
CA LEU A 88 -14.27 9.10 2.64
C LEU A 88 -14.67 10.55 3.01
N ASP A 89 -15.35 10.71 4.15
CA ASP A 89 -15.78 11.99 4.72
C ASP A 89 -16.77 12.80 3.84
N GLY A 90 -17.46 12.14 2.92
CA GLY A 90 -18.47 12.84 2.13
C GLY A 90 -19.16 11.99 1.10
N ASN A 91 -18.62 11.95 -0.07
CA ASN A 91 -19.21 11.32 -1.23
C ASN A 91 -18.13 10.64 -2.07
N PHE A 92 -18.54 9.98 -3.14
CA PHE A 92 -17.63 9.60 -4.21
C PHE A 92 -17.45 10.81 -5.14
N ASP A 93 -16.23 10.96 -5.68
CA ASP A 93 -15.90 11.99 -6.66
C ASP A 93 -14.85 11.44 -7.63
N ASP A 94 -14.86 11.88 -8.88
CA ASP A 94 -13.82 11.54 -9.85
C ASP A 94 -12.71 12.60 -9.95
N TYR A 95 -12.84 13.66 -9.13
CA TYR A 95 -11.91 14.77 -9.09
C TYR A 95 -11.14 14.85 -7.78
N THR A 96 -9.87 14.53 -7.82
CA THR A 96 -8.95 14.44 -6.68
C THR A 96 -8.96 15.66 -5.74
N VAL A 97 -9.18 16.87 -6.29
CA VAL A 97 -9.25 18.10 -5.50
C VAL A 97 -10.53 18.11 -4.65
N ALA A 98 -11.66 17.66 -5.22
CA ALA A 98 -12.92 17.58 -4.50
C ALA A 98 -12.83 16.56 -3.35
N SER A 99 -12.25 15.39 -3.59
CA SER A 99 -12.02 14.38 -2.56
C SER A 99 -11.13 14.91 -1.44
N ALA A 100 -10.04 15.62 -1.74
CA ALA A 100 -9.23 16.26 -0.72
C ALA A 100 -10.01 17.30 0.08
N GLN A 101 -10.88 18.08 -0.59
CA GLN A 101 -11.72 19.10 0.05
C GLN A 101 -12.75 18.48 1.02
N MET A 102 -13.30 17.30 0.72
CA MET A 102 -14.19 16.58 1.64
C MET A 102 -13.50 16.29 2.98
N TYR A 103 -12.27 15.76 2.94
CA TYR A 103 -11.47 15.55 4.15
C TYR A 103 -11.14 16.86 4.88
N MET A 104 -10.84 17.94 4.15
CA MET A 104 -10.58 19.26 4.76
C MET A 104 -11.81 19.79 5.49
N ASN A 105 -12.99 19.69 4.89
CA ASN A 105 -14.27 20.11 5.47
C ASN A 105 -14.58 19.35 6.76
N LYS A 106 -14.19 18.10 6.85
CA LYS A 106 -14.39 17.24 8.04
C LYS A 106 -13.24 17.28 9.05
N LYS A 107 -12.22 18.11 8.81
CA LYS A 107 -10.99 18.20 9.64
C LYS A 107 -10.24 16.85 9.74
N ALA A 108 -10.33 16.05 8.69
CA ALA A 108 -9.68 14.76 8.53
C ALA A 108 -8.53 14.80 7.52
N TYR A 109 -8.14 15.99 7.08
CA TYR A 109 -7.02 16.22 6.16
C TYR A 109 -5.77 16.65 6.92
N TYR A 110 -4.66 15.96 6.68
CA TYR A 110 -3.35 16.22 7.28
C TYR A 110 -2.37 16.68 6.22
N LYS A 111 -2.06 17.98 6.22
CA LYS A 111 -1.13 18.56 5.24
C LYS A 111 0.30 18.07 5.50
N ALA A 112 1.05 17.74 4.45
CA ALA A 112 2.46 17.40 4.58
C ALA A 112 3.31 18.66 4.97
N PRO A 113 4.40 18.48 5.81
CA PRO A 113 4.89 17.21 6.33
C PRO A 113 4.08 16.72 7.54
N CYS A 114 3.66 15.46 7.52
CA CYS A 114 3.06 14.76 8.66
C CYS A 114 3.32 13.26 8.52
N VAL A 115 3.12 12.50 9.59
CA VAL A 115 3.25 11.04 9.56
C VAL A 115 1.94 10.44 9.04
N PRO A 116 1.96 9.72 7.90
CA PRO A 116 0.78 9.04 7.39
C PRO A 116 0.46 7.80 8.23
N GLU A 117 -0.80 7.35 8.12
CA GLU A 117 -1.25 6.08 8.66
C GLU A 117 -1.64 5.12 7.53
N VAL A 118 -1.53 3.82 7.80
CA VAL A 118 -2.03 2.80 6.85
C VAL A 118 -3.53 2.98 6.68
N GLY A 119 -3.98 3.05 5.43
CA GLY A 119 -5.36 3.33 5.07
C GLY A 119 -5.65 4.80 4.76
N ASP A 120 -4.70 5.72 4.97
CA ASP A 120 -4.85 7.09 4.50
C ASP A 120 -4.96 7.14 2.97
N GLN A 121 -5.77 8.04 2.45
CA GLN A 121 -5.73 8.45 1.04
C GLN A 121 -4.65 9.52 0.88
N ILE A 122 -3.58 9.22 0.14
CA ILE A 122 -2.50 10.17 -0.13
C ILE A 122 -2.86 11.05 -1.32
N PHE A 123 -2.55 12.34 -1.23
CA PHE A 123 -2.74 13.33 -2.29
C PHE A 123 -1.41 13.92 -2.72
N PHE A 124 -1.18 13.94 -4.03
CA PHE A 124 0.03 14.49 -4.63
C PHE A 124 -0.27 15.79 -5.36
N LYS A 125 0.72 16.69 -5.42
CA LYS A 125 0.65 17.96 -6.11
C LYS A 125 1.53 18.00 -7.35
N ASN A 126 1.14 18.78 -8.35
CA ASN A 126 1.94 19.12 -9.51
C ASN A 126 3.02 20.17 -9.17
N ALA A 127 3.79 20.61 -10.16
CA ALA A 127 4.84 21.60 -9.97
C ALA A 127 4.29 22.99 -9.53
N GLN A 128 3.05 23.30 -9.86
CA GLN A 128 2.35 24.54 -9.48
C GLN A 128 1.70 24.45 -8.08
N GLY A 129 1.80 23.32 -7.41
CA GLY A 129 1.27 23.10 -6.07
C GLY A 129 -0.20 22.61 -6.02
N GLY A 130 -0.87 22.50 -7.14
CA GLY A 130 -2.24 21.97 -7.23
C GLY A 130 -2.29 20.46 -7.08
N ILE A 131 -3.30 19.94 -6.38
CA ILE A 131 -3.52 18.49 -6.26
C ILE A 131 -3.82 17.90 -7.64
N CYS A 132 -3.14 16.81 -8.00
CA CYS A 132 -3.23 16.22 -9.33
C CYS A 132 -3.27 14.68 -9.37
N HIS A 133 -3.05 14.01 -8.25
CA HIS A 133 -3.02 12.54 -8.18
C HIS A 133 -3.30 12.05 -6.77
N THR A 134 -3.72 10.79 -6.66
CA THR A 134 -4.04 10.16 -5.37
C THR A 134 -3.78 8.66 -5.39
N GLY A 135 -3.73 8.07 -4.21
CA GLY A 135 -3.61 6.64 -3.99
C GLY A 135 -3.95 6.26 -2.56
N LEU A 136 -3.76 4.99 -2.22
CA LEU A 136 -4.03 4.44 -0.90
C LEU A 136 -2.73 4.04 -0.21
N VAL A 137 -2.48 4.52 1.01
CA VAL A 137 -1.33 4.12 1.83
C VAL A 137 -1.54 2.70 2.35
N TYR A 138 -0.67 1.76 1.98
CA TYR A 138 -0.77 0.38 2.45
C TYR A 138 0.31 -0.02 3.46
N ALA A 139 1.39 0.76 3.57
CA ALA A 139 2.44 0.59 4.58
C ALA A 139 3.17 1.91 4.83
N VAL A 140 3.77 2.03 6.00
CA VAL A 140 4.60 3.17 6.40
C VAL A 140 5.82 2.64 7.16
N SER A 141 7.00 3.17 6.86
CA SER A 141 8.22 2.97 7.63
C SER A 141 8.71 4.30 8.20
N ASP A 142 9.81 4.30 8.94
CA ASP A 142 10.37 5.53 9.55
C ASP A 142 10.74 6.61 8.51
N THR A 143 10.98 6.22 7.26
CA THR A 143 11.46 7.12 6.19
C THR A 143 10.61 7.12 4.94
N THR A 144 9.69 6.15 4.78
CA THR A 144 9.05 5.87 3.50
C THR A 144 7.55 5.59 3.67
N VAL A 145 6.73 6.18 2.82
CA VAL A 145 5.33 5.83 2.63
C VAL A 145 5.20 4.94 1.39
N TYR A 146 4.43 3.87 1.50
CA TYR A 146 4.15 2.90 0.43
C TYR A 146 2.69 3.00 0.02
N THR A 147 2.44 3.11 -1.28
CA THR A 147 1.10 3.36 -1.83
C THR A 147 0.69 2.32 -2.86
N ILE A 148 -0.62 2.14 -3.03
CA ILE A 148 -1.22 1.50 -4.20
C ILE A 148 -2.00 2.59 -4.92
N GLU A 149 -1.65 2.81 -6.19
CA GLU A 149 -2.17 3.91 -6.98
C GLU A 149 -2.81 3.39 -8.27
N GLY A 150 -3.99 3.91 -8.58
CA GLY A 150 -4.66 3.73 -9.87
C GLY A 150 -4.24 4.80 -10.88
N ASN A 151 -4.42 4.52 -12.16
CA ASN A 151 -4.06 5.41 -13.26
C ASN A 151 -2.60 5.88 -13.22
N THR A 152 -1.69 5.00 -12.81
CA THR A 152 -0.25 5.28 -12.72
C THR A 152 0.55 4.26 -13.52
N SER A 153 1.87 4.36 -13.50
CA SER A 153 2.78 3.38 -14.11
C SER A 153 3.81 2.88 -13.11
N SER A 154 4.58 1.86 -13.49
CA SER A 154 5.70 1.34 -12.69
C SER A 154 6.89 2.29 -12.59
N SER A 155 6.92 3.39 -13.37
CA SER A 155 7.99 4.38 -13.32
C SER A 155 8.05 5.09 -11.98
N GLN A 156 9.25 5.53 -11.58
CA GLN A 156 9.45 6.27 -10.34
C GLN A 156 8.75 7.64 -10.35
N GLY A 157 8.41 8.13 -9.17
CA GLY A 157 7.75 9.42 -8.99
C GLY A 157 6.25 9.39 -9.25
N VAL A 158 5.61 10.55 -9.17
CA VAL A 158 4.16 10.73 -9.34
C VAL A 158 3.83 10.73 -10.83
N ILE A 159 3.06 9.75 -11.26
CA ILE A 159 2.54 9.61 -12.63
C ILE A 159 1.01 9.61 -12.53
N ALA A 160 0.39 10.68 -13.00
CA ALA A 160 -1.05 10.92 -12.85
C ALA A 160 -1.94 10.35 -13.98
N ASN A 161 -1.35 9.81 -15.04
CA ASN A 161 -2.06 9.18 -16.15
C ASN A 161 -1.15 8.12 -16.78
N GLY A 162 -0.97 7.01 -16.09
CA GLY A 162 -0.02 5.95 -16.47
C GLY A 162 -0.68 4.63 -16.84
N GLY A 163 -2.01 4.55 -16.81
CA GLY A 163 -2.80 3.45 -17.36
C GLY A 163 -2.87 2.18 -16.52
N GLY A 164 -2.33 2.12 -15.31
CA GLY A 164 -2.32 0.89 -14.52
C GLY A 164 -2.48 1.09 -13.00
N VAL A 165 -2.60 -0.04 -12.29
CA VAL A 165 -2.55 -0.09 -10.82
C VAL A 165 -1.19 -0.63 -10.39
N PHE A 166 -0.44 0.18 -9.65
CA PHE A 166 0.90 -0.18 -9.22
C PHE A 166 1.16 0.16 -7.75
N LYS A 167 2.04 -0.63 -7.12
CA LYS A 167 2.67 -0.27 -5.85
C LYS A 167 3.77 0.73 -6.09
N LYS A 168 3.78 1.78 -5.28
CA LYS A 168 4.77 2.86 -5.32
C LYS A 168 5.34 3.10 -3.93
N SER A 169 6.44 3.82 -3.85
CA SER A 169 7.02 4.26 -2.58
C SER A 169 7.63 5.65 -2.73
N TYR A 170 7.54 6.44 -1.65
CA TYR A 170 8.07 7.80 -1.60
C TYR A 170 8.71 8.06 -0.24
N PRO A 171 9.82 8.83 -0.18
CA PRO A 171 10.28 9.36 1.10
C PRO A 171 9.17 10.15 1.82
N LEU A 172 9.07 10.08 3.14
CA LEU A 172 8.06 10.83 3.90
C LEU A 172 8.12 12.34 3.65
N GLY A 173 9.34 12.88 3.37
CA GLY A 173 9.56 14.27 3.00
C GLY A 173 9.47 14.57 1.50
N TYR A 174 8.90 13.67 0.68
CA TYR A 174 8.84 13.88 -0.76
C TYR A 174 8.04 15.13 -1.11
N SER A 175 8.68 16.07 -1.79
CA SER A 175 8.15 17.43 -2.02
C SER A 175 6.82 17.48 -2.77
N ARG A 176 6.48 16.42 -3.50
CA ARG A 176 5.21 16.33 -4.23
C ARG A 176 4.06 15.74 -3.42
N ILE A 177 4.26 15.31 -2.19
CA ILE A 177 3.15 14.97 -1.29
C ILE A 177 2.48 16.27 -0.85
N HIS A 178 1.17 16.39 -1.10
CA HIS A 178 0.37 17.51 -0.63
C HIS A 178 -0.16 17.26 0.78
N GLY A 179 -0.64 16.06 1.05
CA GLY A 179 -1.16 15.65 2.35
C GLY A 179 -1.92 14.32 2.28
N TYR A 180 -2.66 14.03 3.34
CA TYR A 180 -3.36 12.77 3.55
C TYR A 180 -4.78 13.02 4.07
N GLY A 181 -5.76 12.40 3.46
CA GLY A 181 -7.10 12.23 4.00
C GLY A 181 -7.15 10.98 4.87
N ARG A 182 -7.66 11.07 6.09
CA ARG A 182 -7.68 9.97 7.05
C ARG A 182 -9.09 9.48 7.32
N PRO A 183 -9.49 8.35 6.73
CA PRO A 183 -10.79 7.74 7.00
C PRO A 183 -10.90 7.27 8.45
N LYS A 184 -12.06 7.45 9.07
CA LYS A 184 -12.34 6.98 10.43
C LYS A 184 -12.75 5.50 10.40
N TYR A 185 -11.78 4.62 10.21
CA TYR A 185 -12.04 3.19 10.35
C TYR A 185 -12.51 2.83 11.76
N ASP A 186 -13.31 1.76 11.87
CA ASP A 186 -13.63 1.20 13.17
C ASP A 186 -12.33 0.75 13.83
N VAL A 187 -12.11 1.21 15.06
CA VAL A 187 -11.06 0.63 15.89
C VAL A 187 -11.45 -0.84 16.05
N GLU A 188 -10.63 -1.75 15.56
CA GLU A 188 -10.82 -3.15 15.92
C GLU A 188 -10.92 -3.19 17.44
N LYS A 189 -12.09 -3.54 17.97
CA LYS A 189 -12.18 -4.05 19.32
C LYS A 189 -11.36 -5.33 19.28
N LYS A 190 -10.05 -5.23 19.46
CA LYS A 190 -9.24 -6.36 19.89
C LYS A 190 -10.05 -6.91 21.06
N LYS A 191 -10.68 -8.09 20.89
CA LYS A 191 -11.06 -8.89 22.05
C LYS A 191 -9.86 -8.76 22.95
N ALA A 192 -10.06 -8.25 24.14
CA ALA A 192 -9.02 -8.13 25.14
C ALA A 192 -8.50 -9.53 25.44
N SER A 193 -7.70 -10.04 24.56
CA SER A 193 -6.58 -10.86 24.89
C SER A 193 -5.61 -9.82 25.46
N THR A 194 -5.44 -9.83 26.74
CA THR A 194 -4.32 -9.27 27.46
C THR A 194 -3.05 -9.93 26.89
N SER A 195 -2.71 -9.60 25.64
CA SER A 195 -1.39 -9.84 25.15
C SER A 195 -0.61 -8.56 25.46
N LYS A 196 0.13 -8.60 26.57
CA LYS A 196 1.42 -7.92 26.66
C LYS A 196 1.97 -7.88 25.25
N LYS A 197 2.43 -6.71 24.79
CA LYS A 197 3.21 -6.52 23.58
C LYS A 197 4.29 -7.60 23.61
N SER A 198 3.94 -8.79 23.13
CA SER A 198 4.86 -9.89 23.05
C SER A 198 5.71 -9.59 21.83
N ASP A 199 6.99 -9.28 22.04
CA ASP A 199 8.05 -9.46 21.06
C ASP A 199 8.17 -10.95 20.67
N ALA A 200 7.02 -11.65 20.61
CA ALA A 200 6.99 -13.06 20.28
C ALA A 200 7.39 -13.21 18.80
N PRO A 201 8.42 -14.01 18.58
CA PRO A 201 9.00 -14.18 17.25
C PRO A 201 7.99 -14.84 16.30
N ALA A 202 7.83 -14.21 15.15
CA ALA A 202 7.01 -14.71 14.06
C ALA A 202 7.93 -15.25 12.96
N ILE A 203 8.33 -16.51 13.08
CA ILE A 203 9.30 -17.15 12.18
C ILE A 203 9.01 -16.86 10.70
N ALA A 204 9.95 -16.18 10.06
CA ALA A 204 9.89 -15.89 8.63
C ALA A 204 9.98 -17.17 7.79
N LYS A 205 9.35 -17.18 6.62
CA LYS A 205 9.52 -18.26 5.62
C LYS A 205 10.88 -18.17 4.95
N PRO A 206 11.48 -19.30 4.53
CA PRO A 206 12.81 -19.30 3.91
C PRO A 206 12.79 -18.69 2.49
N THR A 207 13.99 -18.40 1.99
CA THR A 207 14.31 -17.82 0.69
C THR A 207 14.10 -16.30 0.63
N LEU A 208 14.65 -15.58 1.62
CA LEU A 208 14.79 -14.13 1.58
C LEU A 208 16.26 -13.76 1.34
N LYS A 209 16.48 -12.77 0.49
CA LYS A 209 17.82 -12.31 0.09
C LYS A 209 17.82 -10.81 -0.14
N ASN A 210 18.97 -10.23 -0.42
CA ASN A 210 19.08 -8.81 -0.77
C ASN A 210 18.03 -8.40 -1.81
N GLY A 211 17.32 -7.31 -1.51
CA GLY A 211 16.23 -6.81 -2.35
C GLY A 211 14.88 -7.49 -2.14
N SER A 212 14.77 -8.55 -1.31
CA SER A 212 13.45 -9.07 -0.89
C SER A 212 12.72 -8.01 -0.07
N VAL A 213 11.39 -7.92 -0.25
CA VAL A 213 10.54 -6.95 0.47
C VAL A 213 9.27 -7.61 0.99
N GLY A 214 8.68 -7.04 2.05
CA GLY A 214 7.35 -7.41 2.54
C GLY A 214 7.34 -8.13 3.89
N ALA A 215 6.19 -8.73 4.21
CA ALA A 215 5.87 -9.26 5.54
C ALA A 215 6.85 -10.32 6.05
N GLU A 216 7.41 -11.16 5.18
CA GLU A 216 8.38 -12.18 5.60
C GLU A 216 9.73 -11.55 5.97
N VAL A 217 10.14 -10.45 5.32
CA VAL A 217 11.32 -9.68 5.70
C VAL A 217 11.08 -8.98 7.06
N THR A 218 9.90 -8.40 7.24
CA THR A 218 9.46 -7.82 8.53
C THR A 218 9.59 -8.84 9.67
N LYS A 219 9.16 -10.08 9.46
CA LYS A 219 9.29 -11.16 10.44
C LYS A 219 10.76 -11.45 10.73
N LEU A 220 11.58 -11.63 9.69
CA LEU A 220 13.01 -11.88 9.85
C LEU A 220 13.72 -10.77 10.64
N GLN A 221 13.42 -9.50 10.35
CA GLN A 221 13.98 -8.37 11.07
C GLN A 221 13.60 -8.38 12.55
N LYS A 222 12.34 -8.73 12.88
CA LYS A 222 11.89 -8.91 14.26
C LYS A 222 12.61 -10.06 14.94
N ASP A 223 12.77 -11.20 14.27
CA ASP A 223 13.44 -12.39 14.81
C ASP A 223 14.93 -12.09 15.08
N LEU A 224 15.62 -11.42 14.15
CA LEU A 224 17.01 -10.99 14.34
C LEU A 224 17.15 -10.00 15.49
N ASN A 225 16.25 -9.02 15.60
CA ASN A 225 16.22 -8.07 16.71
C ASN A 225 15.95 -8.75 18.06
N TYR A 226 15.04 -9.73 18.08
CA TYR A 226 14.71 -10.52 19.27
C TYR A 226 15.95 -11.30 19.78
N LEU A 227 16.70 -11.90 18.85
CA LEU A 227 17.94 -12.62 19.15
C LEU A 227 19.16 -11.70 19.41
N GLY A 228 18.96 -10.38 19.36
CA GLY A 228 19.96 -9.36 19.66
C GLY A 228 20.96 -9.06 18.55
N PHE A 229 20.68 -9.51 17.31
CA PHE A 229 21.52 -9.17 16.16
C PHE A 229 21.23 -7.74 15.71
N LYS A 230 22.30 -7.00 15.40
CA LYS A 230 22.26 -5.59 15.07
C LYS A 230 22.69 -5.34 13.63
N GLY A 231 22.29 -4.20 13.08
CA GLY A 231 22.77 -3.72 11.80
C GLY A 231 24.27 -3.36 11.83
N LYS A 232 24.81 -3.04 10.66
CA LYS A 232 26.22 -2.60 10.51
C LYS A 232 26.53 -1.33 11.32
N ASP A 233 25.53 -0.52 11.57
CA ASP A 233 25.56 0.70 12.38
C ASP A 233 25.54 0.45 13.90
N GLY A 234 25.51 -0.81 14.33
CA GLY A 234 25.47 -1.22 15.74
C GLY A 234 24.10 -1.05 16.42
N LYS A 235 23.07 -0.61 15.68
CA LYS A 235 21.71 -0.41 16.19
C LYS A 235 20.81 -1.62 15.91
N LYS A 236 19.66 -1.70 16.60
CA LYS A 236 18.59 -2.63 16.23
C LYS A 236 18.17 -2.37 14.79
N LEU A 237 17.80 -3.43 14.08
CA LEU A 237 17.26 -3.30 12.72
C LEU A 237 15.96 -2.49 12.75
N THR A 238 15.81 -1.58 11.81
CA THR A 238 14.51 -1.02 11.45
C THR A 238 13.66 -2.15 10.88
N VAL A 239 12.42 -2.28 11.36
CA VAL A 239 11.49 -3.32 10.93
C VAL A 239 10.64 -2.75 9.79
N ASP A 240 11.30 -2.50 8.66
CA ASP A 240 10.75 -1.83 7.48
C ASP A 240 10.24 -2.78 6.40
N GLY A 241 10.55 -4.08 6.54
CA GLY A 241 10.21 -5.07 5.52
C GLY A 241 11.11 -5.03 4.30
N GLU A 242 12.25 -4.34 4.35
CA GLU A 242 13.24 -4.30 3.28
C GLU A 242 14.49 -5.10 3.66
N PHE A 243 14.88 -6.05 2.80
CA PHE A 243 16.09 -6.84 3.01
C PHE A 243 17.29 -6.07 2.46
N GLY A 244 17.67 -5.01 3.17
CA GLY A 244 18.78 -4.13 2.85
C GLY A 244 20.07 -4.47 3.59
N THR A 245 21.07 -3.60 3.47
CA THR A 245 22.45 -3.78 3.98
C THR A 245 22.50 -4.14 5.48
N ASN A 246 21.69 -3.49 6.33
CA ASN A 246 21.66 -3.77 7.76
C ASN A 246 21.06 -5.15 8.06
N THR A 247 19.99 -5.54 7.34
CA THR A 247 19.37 -6.87 7.46
C THR A 247 20.34 -7.97 7.03
N ILE A 248 21.05 -7.77 5.91
CA ILE A 248 22.11 -8.69 5.43
C ILE A 248 23.21 -8.85 6.50
N TYR A 249 23.68 -7.73 7.04
CA TYR A 249 24.74 -7.76 8.05
C TYR A 249 24.30 -8.54 9.30
N ALA A 250 23.12 -8.24 9.83
CA ALA A 250 22.59 -8.93 11.00
C ALA A 250 22.38 -10.44 10.74
N LEU A 251 21.87 -10.80 9.56
CA LEU A 251 21.73 -12.21 9.17
C LEU A 251 23.07 -12.92 9.06
N LYS A 252 24.09 -12.30 8.49
CA LYS A 252 25.44 -12.87 8.44
C LYS A 252 26.04 -13.10 9.83
N GLN A 253 25.78 -12.20 10.79
CA GLN A 253 26.17 -12.38 12.19
C GLN A 253 25.41 -13.57 12.82
N PHE A 254 24.12 -13.72 12.54
CA PHE A 254 23.32 -14.87 12.94
C PHE A 254 23.89 -16.17 12.36
N GLN A 255 24.13 -16.23 11.06
CA GLN A 255 24.69 -17.39 10.37
C GLN A 255 26.07 -17.78 10.96
N LYS A 256 26.95 -16.80 11.17
CA LYS A 256 28.27 -17.01 11.79
C LYS A 256 28.17 -17.59 13.20
N LYS A 257 27.28 -16.99 14.06
CA LYS A 257 27.08 -17.43 15.44
C LYS A 257 26.62 -18.89 15.51
N TYR A 258 25.75 -19.28 14.60
CA TYR A 258 25.17 -20.63 14.60
C TYR A 258 25.85 -21.60 13.61
N LYS A 259 27.04 -21.25 13.12
CA LYS A 259 27.89 -22.10 12.25
C LYS A 259 27.18 -22.54 10.96
N LEU A 260 26.37 -21.66 10.39
CA LEU A 260 25.75 -21.82 9.08
C LEU A 260 26.66 -21.24 7.99
N GLU A 261 26.36 -21.54 6.71
CA GLU A 261 26.95 -20.84 5.59
C GLU A 261 26.66 -19.34 5.69
N VAL A 262 27.69 -18.48 5.62
CA VAL A 262 27.59 -17.03 5.84
C VAL A 262 27.40 -16.33 4.47
N ASP A 263 26.33 -16.68 3.78
CA ASP A 263 25.99 -16.16 2.45
C ASP A 263 25.11 -14.89 2.48
N GLY A 264 24.45 -14.62 3.61
CA GLY A 264 23.49 -13.51 3.74
C GLY A 264 22.14 -13.81 3.09
N VAL A 265 21.84 -15.10 2.81
CA VAL A 265 20.55 -15.57 2.33
C VAL A 265 19.81 -16.27 3.46
N TYR A 266 18.60 -15.86 3.76
CA TYR A 266 17.75 -16.55 4.74
C TYR A 266 17.10 -17.76 4.07
N GLY A 267 17.88 -18.84 3.91
CA GLY A 267 17.46 -20.11 3.33
C GLY A 267 16.87 -21.09 4.34
N ALA A 268 16.65 -22.33 3.92
CA ALA A 268 16.05 -23.39 4.74
C ALA A 268 16.85 -23.65 6.04
N ALA A 269 18.18 -23.69 5.99
CA ALA A 269 19.06 -23.91 7.13
C ALA A 269 18.94 -22.76 8.14
N SER A 270 18.97 -21.51 7.68
CA SER A 270 18.78 -20.31 8.51
C SER A 270 17.39 -20.30 9.16
N CYS A 271 16.35 -20.67 8.40
CA CYS A 271 14.98 -20.76 8.91
C CYS A 271 14.83 -21.85 9.98
N ALA A 272 15.37 -23.04 9.77
CA ALA A 272 15.32 -24.14 10.73
C ALA A 272 16.03 -23.77 12.04
N THR A 273 17.20 -23.13 11.92
CA THR A 273 17.96 -22.66 13.08
C THR A 273 17.22 -21.54 13.80
N MET A 274 16.66 -20.56 13.07
CA MET A 274 15.84 -19.49 13.65
C MET A 274 14.69 -20.08 14.50
N LYS A 275 13.93 -21.05 13.95
CA LYS A 275 12.86 -21.75 14.65
C LYS A 275 13.30 -22.41 15.97
N SER A 276 14.52 -22.89 16.03
CA SER A 276 15.04 -23.56 17.23
C SER A 276 15.51 -22.58 18.31
N LYS A 277 15.85 -21.33 17.95
CA LYS A 277 16.41 -20.31 18.86
C LYS A 277 15.37 -19.28 19.32
N VAL A 278 14.31 -19.17 18.55
CA VAL A 278 13.19 -18.28 18.78
C VAL A 278 12.05 -19.15 19.36
N LYS A 279 12.13 -19.43 20.66
CA LYS A 279 11.10 -20.18 21.42
C LYS A 279 10.41 -19.25 22.42
#